data_43f9317e028484162eec5ae4d287c5d1
#
_entry.id   43f9317e028484162eec5ae4d287c5d1
#
_cell.length_a   1.000
_cell.length_b   1.000
_cell.length_c   1.000
_cell.angle_alpha   90.00
_cell.angle_beta   90.00
_cell.angle_gamma   90.00
#
_symmetry.space_group_name_H-M   'P 1'
#
loop_
_entity.id
_entity.type
_entity.pdbx_description
1 polymer ?
#
loop_
_entity_poly.entity_id
_entity_poly.type
_entity_poly.pdbx_seq_one_letter_code
_entity_poly.pdbx_strand_id
1 'polypeptide(L)'
;MINTNMPSVEGAKGTKPTLTFPGTEAPEGLQVQVLDAGDGQVVEAGDTIVANYLGQIWGGDVFDNSYDRGQPLNFQVGVGMVIRGWDDALVGQRVGSRLLL
;
A
#
# COMPACT_ATOMS: atom_id res chain seq x y z
N MET A 1 -0.78 17.54 -6.00
CA MET A 1 -0.74 18.18 -4.68
C MET A 1 -0.48 17.13 -3.61
N ILE A 2 0.45 17.40 -2.72
CA ILE A 2 0.75 16.48 -1.62
C ILE A 2 -0.34 16.59 -0.56
N ASN A 3 -0.88 15.45 -0.15
CA ASN A 3 -1.82 15.40 0.95
C ASN A 3 -1.04 15.45 2.27
N THR A 4 -1.10 16.57 2.99
CA THR A 4 -0.35 16.78 4.23
C THR A 4 -0.91 15.98 5.42
N ASN A 5 -2.09 15.38 5.27
CA ASN A 5 -2.70 14.55 6.32
C ASN A 5 -2.29 13.07 6.23
N MET A 6 -1.45 12.72 5.27
CA MET A 6 -0.95 11.35 5.14
C MET A 6 0.22 11.10 6.07
N PRO A 7 0.37 9.87 6.59
CA PRO A 7 1.52 9.53 7.42
C PRO A 7 2.81 9.56 6.61
N SER A 8 3.92 9.75 7.31
CA SER A 8 5.25 9.62 6.73
C SER A 8 5.67 8.16 6.76
N VAL A 9 6.36 7.72 5.73
CA VAL A 9 6.86 6.34 5.61
C VAL A 9 8.38 6.37 5.63
N GLU A 10 8.96 5.63 6.57
CA GLU A 10 10.41 5.50 6.70
C GLU A 10 10.86 4.08 6.46
N GLY A 11 12.07 3.92 6.00
CA GLY A 11 12.67 2.62 5.69
C GLY A 11 12.91 2.46 4.19
N ALA A 12 13.96 1.71 3.85
CA ALA A 12 14.30 1.44 2.47
C ALA A 12 13.25 0.54 1.81
N LYS A 13 13.04 0.75 0.51
CA LYS A 13 12.18 -0.12 -0.29
C LYS A 13 12.63 -1.56 -0.15
N GLY A 14 11.69 -2.47 0.07
CA GLY A 14 11.95 -3.89 0.30
C GLY A 14 12.16 -4.27 1.77
N THR A 15 12.18 -3.30 2.69
CA THR A 15 12.24 -3.55 4.12
C THR A 15 10.93 -3.15 4.80
N LYS A 16 10.68 -3.70 5.99
CA LYS A 16 9.48 -3.36 6.76
C LYS A 16 9.45 -1.86 7.03
N PRO A 17 8.42 -1.14 6.55
CA PRO A 17 8.35 0.30 6.75
C PRO A 17 7.89 0.66 8.16
N THR A 18 8.24 1.87 8.59
CA THR A 18 7.72 2.48 9.80
C THR A 18 6.86 3.68 9.40
N LEU A 19 5.62 3.72 9.90
CA LEU A 19 4.70 4.82 9.66
C LEU A 19 4.69 5.78 10.83
N THR A 20 4.81 7.07 10.52
CA THR A 20 4.66 8.15 11.51
C THR A 20 3.41 8.95 11.13
N PHE A 21 2.43 8.97 12.02
CA PHE A 21 1.16 9.63 11.75
C PHE A 21 1.22 11.10 12.17
N PRO A 22 0.61 12.02 11.37
CA PRO A 22 0.41 13.38 11.84
C PRO A 22 -0.57 13.36 13.00
N GLY A 23 -0.51 14.32 13.91
CA GLY A 23 -1.39 14.37 15.07
C GLY A 23 -2.83 14.80 14.76
N THR A 24 -3.32 14.53 13.55
CA THR A 24 -4.64 14.91 13.06
C THR A 24 -5.47 13.67 12.76
N GLU A 25 -6.77 13.88 12.50
CA GLU A 25 -7.64 12.79 12.09
C GLU A 25 -7.26 12.22 10.73
N ALA A 26 -7.62 10.95 10.49
CA ALA A 26 -7.42 10.31 9.21
C ALA A 26 -8.20 11.06 8.12
N PRO A 27 -7.64 11.18 6.89
CA PRO A 27 -8.38 11.74 5.78
C PRO A 27 -9.59 10.89 5.44
N GLU A 28 -10.65 11.53 4.94
CA GLU A 28 -11.83 10.82 4.50
C GLU A 28 -11.59 10.13 3.16
N GLY A 29 -12.20 8.96 3.00
CA GLY A 29 -12.13 8.18 1.78
C GLY A 29 -10.76 7.57 1.52
N LEU A 30 -10.64 6.92 0.37
CA LEU A 30 -9.40 6.31 -0.06
C LEU A 30 -8.42 7.38 -0.54
N GLN A 31 -7.24 7.40 0.05
CA GLN A 31 -6.14 8.24 -0.39
C GLN A 31 -5.02 7.35 -0.93
N VAL A 32 -4.46 7.70 -2.06
CA VAL A 32 -3.37 6.95 -2.70
C VAL A 32 -2.20 7.88 -2.93
N GLN A 33 -1.04 7.49 -2.41
CA GLN A 33 0.21 8.22 -2.65
C GLN A 33 1.26 7.26 -3.17
N VAL A 34 1.85 7.58 -4.31
CA VAL A 34 2.98 6.82 -4.85
C VAL A 34 4.25 7.34 -4.19
N LEU A 35 4.88 6.49 -3.38
CA LEU A 35 6.13 6.83 -2.68
C LEU A 35 7.34 6.64 -3.59
N ASP A 36 7.36 5.50 -4.31
CA ASP A 36 8.36 5.18 -5.31
C ASP A 36 7.63 4.60 -6.51
N ALA A 37 7.78 5.22 -7.67
CA ALA A 37 7.20 4.70 -8.89
C ALA A 37 8.06 3.55 -9.43
N GLY A 38 7.44 2.41 -9.68
CA GLY A 38 8.09 1.29 -10.36
C GLY A 38 8.19 1.55 -11.86
N ASP A 39 9.00 0.76 -12.53
CA ASP A 39 9.17 0.81 -13.99
C ASP A 39 8.70 -0.47 -14.68
N GLY A 40 8.05 -1.35 -13.93
CA GLY A 40 7.51 -2.58 -14.48
C GLY A 40 6.21 -2.38 -15.25
N GLN A 41 5.57 -3.50 -15.55
CA GLN A 41 4.32 -3.53 -16.29
C GLN A 41 3.18 -2.88 -15.50
N VAL A 42 2.27 -2.21 -16.18
CA VAL A 42 1.06 -1.63 -15.56
C VAL A 42 0.13 -2.76 -15.13
N VAL A 43 -0.36 -2.69 -13.89
CA VAL A 43 -1.29 -3.68 -13.33
C VAL A 43 -2.69 -3.44 -13.90
N GLU A 44 -3.31 -4.48 -14.41
CA GLU A 44 -4.67 -4.48 -14.93
C GLU A 44 -5.56 -5.38 -14.08
N ALA A 45 -6.87 -5.13 -14.11
CA ALA A 45 -7.83 -5.98 -13.42
C ALA A 45 -7.71 -7.43 -13.92
N GLY A 46 -7.67 -8.37 -12.99
CA GLY A 46 -7.47 -9.80 -13.29
C GLY A 46 -6.03 -10.25 -13.25
N ASP A 47 -5.07 -9.34 -13.19
CA ASP A 47 -3.66 -9.71 -13.07
C ASP A 47 -3.38 -10.29 -11.69
N THR A 48 -2.51 -11.31 -11.65
CA THR A 48 -1.99 -11.85 -10.39
C THR A 48 -0.71 -11.11 -10.04
N ILE A 49 -0.66 -10.54 -8.84
CA ILE A 49 0.53 -9.85 -8.35
C ILE A 49 1.05 -10.46 -7.06
N VAL A 50 2.31 -10.20 -6.79
CA VAL A 50 3.01 -10.55 -5.55
C VAL A 50 3.33 -9.25 -4.85
N ALA A 51 2.77 -9.04 -3.67
CA ALA A 51 2.91 -7.77 -2.95
C ALA A 51 3.36 -7.97 -1.52
N ASN A 52 4.35 -7.19 -1.11
CA ASN A 52 4.65 -6.99 0.30
C ASN A 52 3.81 -5.84 0.83
N TYR A 53 3.31 -5.97 2.05
CA TYR A 53 2.41 -4.97 2.61
C TYR A 53 2.56 -4.84 4.12
N LEU A 54 2.14 -3.69 4.63
CA LEU A 54 1.98 -3.44 6.06
C LEU A 54 0.68 -2.67 6.25
N GLY A 55 -0.22 -3.24 7.07
CA GLY A 55 -1.46 -2.60 7.47
C GLY A 55 -1.37 -2.10 8.90
N GLN A 56 -1.74 -0.85 9.11
CA GLN A 56 -1.67 -0.22 10.43
C GLN A 56 -2.92 0.63 10.66
N ILE A 57 -3.47 0.55 11.86
CA ILE A 57 -4.58 1.41 12.28
C ILE A 57 -4.04 2.83 12.42
N TRP A 58 -4.80 3.81 11.92
CA TRP A 58 -4.40 5.21 12.01
C TRP A 58 -4.09 5.60 13.46
N GLY A 59 -2.86 6.03 13.71
CA GLY A 59 -2.38 6.36 15.05
C GLY A 59 -2.28 5.19 16.01
N GLY A 60 -2.47 3.97 15.53
CA GLY A 60 -2.50 2.77 16.36
C GLY A 60 -1.48 1.72 15.95
N ASP A 61 -1.83 0.46 16.17
CA ASP A 61 -0.92 -0.66 16.00
C ASP A 61 -0.96 -1.24 14.59
N VAL A 62 0.16 -1.84 14.18
CA VAL A 62 0.22 -2.70 12.99
C VAL A 62 -0.63 -3.95 13.26
N PHE A 63 -1.62 -4.21 12.39
CA PHE A 63 -2.49 -5.38 12.57
C PHE A 63 -2.12 -6.54 11.66
N ASP A 64 -1.42 -6.29 10.57
CA ASP A 64 -0.95 -7.33 9.65
C ASP A 64 0.15 -6.80 8.74
N ASN A 65 1.10 -7.66 8.38
CA ASN A 65 2.11 -7.33 7.38
C ASN A 65 2.78 -8.59 6.86
N SER A 66 3.26 -8.51 5.63
CA SER A 66 3.96 -9.62 4.99
C SER A 66 5.40 -9.79 5.46
N TYR A 67 6.00 -8.72 5.96
CA TYR A 67 7.41 -8.71 6.35
C TYR A 67 7.67 -9.63 7.54
N ASP A 68 6.79 -9.60 8.54
CA ASP A 68 6.91 -10.46 9.74
C ASP A 68 6.64 -11.93 9.42
N ARG A 69 5.79 -12.21 8.42
CA ARG A 69 5.54 -13.59 7.96
C ARG A 69 6.65 -14.12 7.08
N GLY A 70 7.49 -13.26 6.54
CA GLY A 70 8.56 -13.64 5.62
C GLY A 70 8.09 -14.06 4.24
N GLN A 71 6.84 -13.78 3.88
CA GLN A 71 6.26 -14.13 2.57
C GLN A 71 5.36 -13.03 2.06
N PRO A 72 5.51 -12.61 0.78
CA PRO A 72 4.57 -11.69 0.16
C PRO A 72 3.21 -12.36 -0.06
N LEU A 73 2.20 -11.52 -0.28
CA LEU A 73 0.86 -11.98 -0.61
C LEU A 73 0.71 -12.10 -2.13
N ASN A 74 0.23 -13.25 -2.58
CA ASN A 74 -0.13 -13.49 -3.99
C ASN A 74 -1.65 -13.36 -4.13
N PHE A 75 -2.12 -12.51 -5.04
CA PHE A 75 -3.56 -12.36 -5.26
C PHE A 75 -3.86 -11.78 -6.63
N GLN A 76 -5.09 -11.99 -7.12
CA GLN A 76 -5.60 -11.32 -8.31
C GLN A 76 -6.19 -9.97 -7.95
N VAL A 77 -5.85 -8.95 -8.74
CA VAL A 77 -6.30 -7.58 -8.53
C VAL A 77 -7.64 -7.35 -9.23
N GLY A 78 -8.53 -6.59 -8.59
CA GLY A 78 -9.77 -6.14 -9.21
C GLY A 78 -10.89 -7.17 -9.25
N VAL A 79 -10.76 -8.29 -8.53
CA VAL A 79 -11.74 -9.39 -8.56
C VAL A 79 -12.32 -9.72 -7.18
N GLY A 80 -12.12 -8.84 -6.19
CA GLY A 80 -12.68 -9.01 -4.87
C GLY A 80 -11.92 -9.96 -3.94
N MET A 81 -10.70 -10.34 -4.27
CA MET A 81 -9.87 -11.20 -3.40
C MET A 81 -9.29 -10.45 -2.20
N VAL A 82 -9.17 -9.12 -2.31
CA VAL A 82 -8.65 -8.25 -1.27
C VAL A 82 -9.66 -7.15 -0.98
N ILE A 83 -9.41 -6.34 0.04
CA ILE A 83 -10.30 -5.22 0.36
C ILE A 83 -10.45 -4.30 -0.85
N ARG A 84 -11.62 -3.69 -0.98
CA ARG A 84 -11.98 -2.86 -2.13
C ARG A 84 -10.99 -1.75 -2.40
N GLY A 85 -10.48 -1.12 -1.34
CA GLY A 85 -9.48 -0.04 -1.49
C GLY A 85 -8.24 -0.48 -2.23
N TRP A 86 -7.78 -1.72 -2.02
CA TRP A 86 -6.66 -2.28 -2.75
C TRP A 86 -7.01 -2.56 -4.20
N ASP A 87 -8.16 -3.16 -4.46
CA ASP A 87 -8.60 -3.41 -5.84
C ASP A 87 -8.70 -2.12 -6.64
N ASP A 88 -9.25 -1.06 -6.04
CA ASP A 88 -9.39 0.23 -6.70
C ASP A 88 -8.05 0.95 -6.90
N ALA A 89 -7.16 0.86 -5.93
CA ALA A 89 -5.89 1.60 -5.93
C ALA A 89 -4.79 0.94 -6.76
N LEU A 90 -4.76 -0.39 -6.82
CA LEU A 90 -3.66 -1.11 -7.46
C LEU A 90 -3.78 -1.18 -8.97
N VAL A 91 -4.99 -1.17 -9.52
CA VAL A 91 -5.18 -1.12 -10.97
C VAL A 91 -4.61 0.20 -11.52
N GLY A 92 -3.75 0.10 -12.52
CA GLY A 92 -3.09 1.25 -13.12
C GLY A 92 -1.73 1.58 -12.53
N GLN A 93 -1.34 0.93 -11.44
CA GLN A 93 0.00 1.11 -10.85
C GLN A 93 1.03 0.24 -11.59
N ARG A 94 2.28 0.62 -11.52
CA ARG A 94 3.34 -0.18 -12.14
C ARG A 94 3.97 -1.12 -11.12
N VAL A 95 4.32 -2.32 -11.58
CA VAL A 95 5.07 -3.28 -10.79
C VAL A 95 6.40 -2.66 -10.34
N GLY A 96 6.76 -2.89 -9.09
CA GLY A 96 7.93 -2.28 -8.47
C GLY A 96 7.64 -0.99 -7.73
N SER A 97 6.41 -0.49 -7.80
CA SER A 97 5.99 0.70 -7.07
C SER A 97 5.85 0.45 -5.57
N ARG A 98 6.08 1.48 -4.79
CA ARG A 98 5.79 1.51 -3.36
C ARG A 98 4.68 2.53 -3.12
N LEU A 99 3.59 2.08 -2.51
CA LEU A 99 2.39 2.88 -2.37
C LEU A 99 2.01 3.05 -0.90
N LEU A 100 1.42 4.19 -0.60
CA LEU A 100 0.73 4.46 0.66
C LEU A 100 -0.76 4.61 0.33
N LEU A 101 -1.60 3.81 0.96
CA LEU A 101 -3.05 3.77 0.72
C LEU A 101 -3.85 4.21 1.94
#